data_811eb39754ff5535e47707b3de73f45b
#
_entry.id   811eb39754ff5535e47707b3de73f45b
#
_cell.length_a   1.000
_cell.length_b   1.000
_cell.length_c   1.000
_cell.angle_alpha   90.00
_cell.angle_beta   90.00
_cell.angle_gamma   90.00
#
_symmetry.space_group_name_H-M   'P 1'
#
loop_
_entity.id
_entity.type
_entity.pdbx_description
1 polymer ?
#
loop_
_entity_poly.entity_id
_entity_poly.type
_entity_poly.pdbx_seq_one_letter_code
_entity_poly.pdbx_strand_id
1 'polypeptide(L)'
;LDIVGFWPLGKVCNYNALAAELTPEEQAYIIGVQANIWGEYIQTPEYFEYMAFPRLLAMSEVQWTQPEHKDFESFARRLDKEFERLDYCGVNACRNFYEVNQAGAWNKSQQTYEVTLKTFCPDADIYYAVNDSTVNTSSSLYKTPIPLDEDATIYSAVYRSGKPLGKVTRKSFAVNKATGCDYTCNPEAGWEPLNKGFGLTDGRRGYARDMPRWITFYPDTVPLVVALKKPQKVKEVAFSSLWRRVNEIWPASAMGVSVSMDGQTFIPVGTKRLTYDFSLTEGTRFPASLSFAETEATFVRLELLSGGLCPKGYFHEGLQSEL
;
A
#
# COMPACT_ATOMS: atom_id res chain seq x y z
N LEU A 1 -16.35 -8.63 9.01
CA LEU A 1 -15.24 -7.67 8.97
C LEU A 1 -14.07 -8.30 9.70
N ASP A 2 -13.03 -8.57 8.98
CA ASP A 2 -11.79 -9.07 9.53
C ASP A 2 -11.15 -7.96 10.37
N ILE A 3 -10.68 -8.24 11.58
CA ILE A 3 -10.02 -7.28 12.49
C ILE A 3 -8.77 -6.69 11.81
N VAL A 4 -8.13 -7.47 10.95
CA VAL A 4 -6.92 -7.10 10.21
C VAL A 4 -7.24 -6.79 8.74
N GLY A 5 -8.43 -7.16 8.27
CA GLY A 5 -8.84 -7.06 6.88
C GLY A 5 -9.49 -5.75 6.52
N PHE A 6 -9.03 -5.14 5.46
CA PHE A 6 -9.71 -4.04 4.83
C PHE A 6 -10.68 -4.57 3.76
N TRP A 7 -11.99 -4.42 4.01
CA TRP A 7 -13.03 -4.81 3.07
C TRP A 7 -13.54 -3.60 2.29
N PRO A 8 -13.06 -3.36 1.08
CA PRO A 8 -13.58 -2.30 0.23
C PRO A 8 -15.02 -2.58 -0.19
N LEU A 9 -15.78 -1.53 -0.46
CA LEU A 9 -17.21 -1.60 -0.76
C LEU A 9 -17.55 -2.61 -1.87
N GLY A 10 -16.78 -2.62 -2.96
CA GLY A 10 -16.98 -3.57 -4.06
C GLY A 10 -16.80 -5.03 -3.65
N LYS A 11 -15.89 -5.31 -2.70
CA LYS A 11 -15.71 -6.67 -2.17
C LYS A 11 -16.92 -7.11 -1.35
N VAL A 12 -17.52 -6.20 -0.58
CA VAL A 12 -18.74 -6.48 0.18
C VAL A 12 -19.91 -6.73 -0.76
N CYS A 13 -20.13 -5.84 -1.74
CA CYS A 13 -21.25 -5.96 -2.69
C CYS A 13 -21.18 -7.26 -3.53
N ASN A 14 -19.96 -7.68 -3.91
CA ASN A 14 -19.76 -8.89 -4.71
C ASN A 14 -19.61 -10.16 -3.85
N TYR A 15 -19.80 -10.07 -2.54
CA TYR A 15 -19.74 -11.24 -1.68
C TYR A 15 -20.80 -12.27 -2.08
N ASN A 16 -20.41 -13.54 -2.27
CA ASN A 16 -21.32 -14.64 -2.48
C ASN A 16 -21.46 -15.44 -1.18
N ALA A 17 -22.66 -15.47 -0.65
CA ALA A 17 -22.97 -16.23 0.56
C ALA A 17 -23.07 -17.76 0.30
N LEU A 18 -23.33 -18.14 -0.96
CA LEU A 18 -23.40 -19.51 -1.39
C LEU A 18 -22.03 -19.95 -1.88
N ALA A 19 -21.32 -20.70 -1.07
CA ALA A 19 -20.01 -21.22 -1.47
C ALA A 19 -20.15 -22.19 -2.64
N ALA A 20 -19.24 -22.12 -3.59
CA ALA A 20 -19.30 -22.95 -4.81
C ALA A 20 -19.12 -24.47 -4.54
N GLU A 21 -18.57 -24.79 -3.38
CA GLU A 21 -18.35 -26.18 -2.92
C GLU A 21 -19.61 -26.83 -2.37
N LEU A 22 -20.65 -26.04 -2.07
CA LEU A 22 -21.91 -26.56 -1.50
C LEU A 22 -22.83 -27.08 -2.60
N THR A 23 -23.43 -28.25 -2.35
CA THR A 23 -24.51 -28.77 -3.20
C THR A 23 -25.77 -27.91 -3.08
N PRO A 24 -26.72 -27.96 -4.04
CA PRO A 24 -27.98 -27.23 -3.94
C PRO A 24 -28.78 -27.54 -2.65
N GLU A 25 -28.73 -28.78 -2.18
CA GLU A 25 -29.36 -29.21 -0.95
C GLU A 25 -28.71 -28.56 0.28
N GLU A 26 -27.38 -28.47 0.30
CA GLU A 26 -26.62 -27.81 1.37
C GLU A 26 -26.83 -26.28 1.34
N GLN A 27 -26.89 -25.68 0.15
CA GLN A 27 -27.16 -24.25 -0.01
C GLN A 27 -28.52 -23.84 0.61
N ALA A 28 -29.52 -24.74 0.62
CA ALA A 28 -30.83 -24.48 1.24
C ALA A 28 -30.75 -24.25 2.76
N TYR A 29 -29.66 -24.67 3.42
CA TYR A 29 -29.43 -24.37 4.84
C TYR A 29 -28.81 -23.01 5.10
N ILE A 30 -28.38 -22.28 4.06
CA ILE A 30 -27.88 -20.91 4.19
C ILE A 30 -29.08 -19.97 4.25
N ILE A 31 -29.48 -19.57 5.44
CA ILE A 31 -30.68 -18.76 5.69
C ILE A 31 -30.42 -17.25 5.61
N GLY A 32 -29.14 -16.83 5.44
CA GLY A 32 -28.77 -15.43 5.34
C GLY A 32 -27.30 -15.19 5.64
N VAL A 33 -26.93 -13.92 5.72
CA VAL A 33 -25.57 -13.46 6.03
C VAL A 33 -25.62 -12.42 7.13
N GLN A 34 -24.53 -12.29 7.88
CA GLN A 34 -24.38 -11.26 8.92
C GLN A 34 -23.06 -10.51 8.75
N ALA A 35 -23.05 -9.27 9.18
CA ALA A 35 -21.82 -8.48 9.31
C ALA A 35 -21.56 -8.19 10.79
N ASN A 36 -20.30 -8.37 11.20
CA ASN A 36 -19.88 -8.04 12.55
C ASN A 36 -18.97 -6.80 12.53
N ILE A 37 -19.18 -5.91 13.49
CA ILE A 37 -18.30 -4.77 13.75
C ILE A 37 -17.79 -4.92 15.18
N TRP A 38 -16.48 -5.11 15.31
CA TRP A 38 -15.83 -5.35 16.60
C TRP A 38 -15.51 -4.03 17.29
N GLY A 39 -15.94 -3.88 18.55
CA GLY A 39 -15.85 -2.64 19.29
C GLY A 39 -14.47 -2.26 19.80
N GLU A 40 -13.47 -3.18 19.77
CA GLU A 40 -12.16 -2.92 20.35
C GLU A 40 -11.45 -1.69 19.76
N TYR A 41 -11.74 -1.38 18.50
CA TYR A 41 -11.12 -0.26 17.79
C TYR A 41 -12.10 0.88 17.46
N ILE A 42 -13.35 0.77 17.90
CA ILE A 42 -14.43 1.75 17.62
C ILE A 42 -14.83 2.40 18.92
N GLN A 43 -14.35 3.62 19.14
CA GLN A 43 -14.47 4.32 20.41
C GLN A 43 -15.68 5.27 20.46
N THR A 44 -16.25 5.66 19.31
CA THR A 44 -17.37 6.60 19.26
C THR A 44 -18.47 6.15 18.30
N PRO A 45 -19.73 6.55 18.53
CA PRO A 45 -20.84 6.29 17.62
C PRO A 45 -20.58 6.79 16.20
N GLU A 46 -19.99 7.97 16.04
CA GLU A 46 -19.68 8.58 14.74
C GLU A 46 -18.67 7.74 13.98
N TYR A 47 -17.68 7.15 14.68
CA TYR A 47 -16.72 6.25 14.06
C TYR A 47 -17.34 4.90 13.70
N PHE A 48 -18.28 4.41 14.52
CA PHE A 48 -19.09 3.24 14.18
C PHE A 48 -19.87 3.45 12.88
N GLU A 49 -20.59 4.57 12.75
CA GLU A 49 -21.34 4.93 11.55
C GLU A 49 -20.42 5.02 10.32
N TYR A 50 -19.26 5.68 10.46
CA TYR A 50 -18.25 5.76 9.41
C TYR A 50 -17.75 4.38 8.95
N MET A 51 -17.55 3.46 9.87
CA MET A 51 -17.13 2.09 9.54
C MET A 51 -18.27 1.24 8.98
N ALA A 52 -19.50 1.45 9.42
CA ALA A 52 -20.67 0.69 9.00
C ALA A 52 -21.15 1.11 7.59
N PHE A 53 -21.30 2.42 7.34
CA PHE A 53 -21.88 2.93 6.11
C PHE A 53 -20.81 3.45 5.13
N PRO A 54 -20.97 3.15 3.82
CA PRO A 54 -22.08 2.50 3.12
C PRO A 54 -21.99 0.96 3.05
N ARG A 55 -21.12 0.29 3.79
CA ARG A 55 -20.94 -1.18 3.71
C ARG A 55 -22.20 -1.95 4.08
N LEU A 56 -22.99 -1.46 5.03
CA LEU A 56 -24.30 -2.06 5.36
C LEU A 56 -25.28 -1.98 4.19
N LEU A 57 -25.23 -0.92 3.37
CA LEU A 57 -26.03 -0.86 2.14
C LEU A 57 -25.58 -1.92 1.13
N ALA A 58 -24.27 -2.13 0.98
CA ALA A 58 -23.75 -3.21 0.14
C ALA A 58 -24.11 -4.61 0.69
N MET A 59 -24.18 -4.76 2.01
CA MET A 59 -24.64 -5.99 2.65
C MET A 59 -26.13 -6.25 2.37
N SER A 60 -26.96 -5.20 2.38
CA SER A 60 -28.37 -5.30 1.99
C SER A 60 -28.52 -5.73 0.54
N GLU A 61 -27.66 -5.22 -0.36
CA GLU A 61 -27.62 -5.68 -1.76
C GLU A 61 -27.34 -7.17 -1.86
N VAL A 62 -26.42 -7.71 -1.06
CA VAL A 62 -26.12 -9.15 -1.01
C VAL A 62 -27.31 -9.97 -0.54
N GLN A 63 -28.11 -9.44 0.40
CA GLN A 63 -29.24 -10.15 0.99
C GLN A 63 -30.53 -10.12 0.14
N TRP A 64 -30.73 -9.04 -0.61
CA TRP A 64 -31.98 -8.81 -1.34
C TRP A 64 -31.88 -9.08 -2.85
N THR A 65 -30.65 -9.20 -3.39
CA THR A 65 -30.43 -9.39 -4.81
C THR A 65 -29.91 -10.79 -5.09
N GLN A 66 -30.54 -11.51 -6.00
CA GLN A 66 -30.08 -12.82 -6.43
C GLN A 66 -28.64 -12.71 -6.99
N PRO A 67 -27.77 -13.71 -6.76
CA PRO A 67 -26.36 -13.65 -7.17
C PRO A 67 -26.14 -13.27 -8.64
N GLU A 68 -26.98 -13.77 -9.54
CA GLU A 68 -26.92 -13.52 -10.99
C GLU A 68 -27.34 -12.11 -11.41
N HIS A 69 -28.04 -11.39 -10.52
CA HIS A 69 -28.50 -10.03 -10.75
C HIS A 69 -27.68 -8.97 -10.02
N LYS A 70 -26.64 -9.40 -9.27
CA LYS A 70 -25.76 -8.45 -8.60
C LYS A 70 -24.90 -7.70 -9.60
N ASP A 71 -25.03 -6.38 -9.59
CA ASP A 71 -24.25 -5.46 -10.41
C ASP A 71 -23.75 -4.29 -9.57
N PHE A 72 -22.43 -4.26 -9.34
CA PHE A 72 -21.79 -3.22 -8.55
C PHE A 72 -21.99 -1.83 -9.15
N GLU A 73 -21.98 -1.70 -10.48
CA GLU A 73 -22.16 -0.40 -11.13
C GLU A 73 -23.57 0.14 -10.91
N SER A 74 -24.60 -0.71 -11.04
CA SER A 74 -25.98 -0.38 -10.71
C SER A 74 -26.14 0.02 -9.23
N PHE A 75 -25.54 -0.74 -8.31
CA PHE A 75 -25.50 -0.39 -6.90
C PHE A 75 -24.82 0.97 -6.68
N ALA A 76 -23.66 1.20 -7.28
CA ALA A 76 -22.92 2.45 -7.16
C ALA A 76 -23.71 3.68 -7.65
N ARG A 77 -24.51 3.54 -8.73
CA ARG A 77 -25.42 4.62 -9.20
C ARG A 77 -26.51 4.96 -8.19
N ARG A 78 -26.96 3.98 -7.41
CA ARG A 78 -27.99 4.21 -6.38
C ARG A 78 -27.43 4.83 -5.11
N LEU A 79 -26.13 4.68 -4.85
CA LEU A 79 -25.49 5.21 -3.65
C LEU A 79 -25.63 6.72 -3.46
N ASP A 80 -25.68 7.51 -4.53
CA ASP A 80 -25.87 8.96 -4.40
C ASP A 80 -27.14 9.31 -3.62
N LYS A 81 -28.25 8.67 -3.96
CA LYS A 81 -29.53 8.85 -3.26
C LYS A 81 -29.52 8.28 -1.85
N GLU A 82 -28.83 7.16 -1.65
CA GLU A 82 -28.68 6.59 -0.32
C GLU A 82 -27.83 7.49 0.58
N PHE A 83 -26.81 8.14 0.04
CA PHE A 83 -26.04 9.12 0.78
C PHE A 83 -26.90 10.35 1.19
N GLU A 84 -27.79 10.82 0.32
CA GLU A 84 -28.74 11.89 0.66
C GLU A 84 -29.67 11.48 1.82
N ARG A 85 -30.13 10.21 1.83
CA ARG A 85 -30.94 9.65 2.92
C ARG A 85 -30.16 9.55 4.23
N LEU A 86 -28.90 9.07 4.16
CA LEU A 86 -28.03 8.99 5.33
C LEU A 86 -27.73 10.38 5.91
N ASP A 87 -27.53 11.41 5.06
CA ASP A 87 -27.37 12.78 5.48
C ASP A 87 -28.62 13.33 6.17
N TYR A 88 -29.81 13.05 5.60
CA TYR A 88 -31.07 13.43 6.22
C TYR A 88 -31.26 12.79 7.60
N CYS A 89 -30.79 11.56 7.77
CA CYS A 89 -30.83 10.85 9.05
C CYS A 89 -29.70 11.25 10.01
N GLY A 90 -28.78 12.12 9.61
CA GLY A 90 -27.63 12.56 10.41
C GLY A 90 -26.54 11.49 10.58
N VAL A 91 -26.49 10.49 9.70
CA VAL A 91 -25.53 9.39 9.76
C VAL A 91 -24.18 9.81 9.19
N ASN A 92 -23.10 9.64 9.96
CA ASN A 92 -21.73 9.93 9.54
C ASN A 92 -21.16 8.85 8.60
N ALA A 93 -21.68 8.75 7.38
CA ALA A 93 -21.26 7.73 6.43
C ALA A 93 -19.88 8.04 5.79
N CYS A 94 -19.08 7.00 5.57
CA CYS A 94 -17.79 7.10 4.86
C CYS A 94 -18.00 7.51 3.40
N ARG A 95 -17.37 8.61 2.98
CA ARG A 95 -17.45 9.17 1.62
C ARG A 95 -16.27 8.78 0.71
N ASN A 96 -15.42 7.85 1.13
CA ASN A 96 -14.25 7.41 0.33
C ASN A 96 -14.67 6.78 -1.01
N PHE A 97 -15.95 6.48 -1.18
CA PHE A 97 -16.53 6.10 -2.47
C PHE A 97 -16.25 7.14 -3.57
N TYR A 98 -16.23 8.42 -3.21
CA TYR A 98 -15.95 9.54 -4.12
C TYR A 98 -14.45 9.88 -4.22
N GLU A 99 -13.57 9.10 -3.60
CA GLU A 99 -12.14 9.31 -3.70
C GLU A 99 -11.54 8.59 -4.91
N VAL A 100 -10.37 9.07 -5.32
CA VAL A 100 -9.61 8.45 -6.39
C VAL A 100 -8.64 7.42 -5.82
N ASN A 101 -8.74 6.18 -6.24
CA ASN A 101 -7.71 5.18 -5.95
C ASN A 101 -6.52 5.40 -6.89
N GLN A 102 -5.36 5.69 -6.31
CA GLN A 102 -4.11 5.92 -7.02
C GLN A 102 -3.17 4.73 -6.83
N ALA A 103 -2.84 4.01 -7.89
CA ALA A 103 -1.95 2.85 -7.86
C ALA A 103 -0.77 3.05 -8.81
N GLY A 104 0.45 3.00 -8.27
CA GLY A 104 1.66 3.03 -9.08
C GLY A 104 2.19 1.62 -9.33
N ALA A 105 2.71 1.37 -10.52
CA ALA A 105 3.35 0.12 -10.89
C ALA A 105 4.40 0.33 -11.98
N TRP A 106 5.42 -0.56 -11.99
CA TRP A 106 6.38 -0.61 -13.08
C TRP A 106 5.77 -1.29 -14.31
N ASN A 107 5.72 -0.58 -15.44
CA ASN A 107 5.33 -1.14 -16.73
C ASN A 107 6.56 -1.74 -17.43
N LYS A 108 6.68 -3.08 -17.40
CA LYS A 108 7.82 -3.79 -17.98
C LYS A 108 7.93 -3.63 -19.49
N SER A 109 6.81 -3.49 -20.21
CA SER A 109 6.82 -3.36 -21.66
C SER A 109 7.27 -1.98 -22.14
N GLN A 110 6.91 -0.94 -21.41
CA GLN A 110 7.28 0.45 -21.71
C GLN A 110 8.50 0.93 -20.94
N GLN A 111 9.02 0.12 -20.00
CA GLN A 111 10.16 0.47 -19.16
C GLN A 111 9.98 1.80 -18.43
N THR A 112 8.76 2.03 -17.92
CA THR A 112 8.39 3.25 -17.19
C THR A 112 7.57 2.91 -15.94
N TYR A 113 7.64 3.77 -14.93
CA TYR A 113 6.75 3.71 -13.79
C TYR A 113 5.48 4.49 -14.11
N GLU A 114 4.33 3.87 -13.91
CA GLU A 114 3.03 4.45 -14.27
C GLU A 114 2.09 4.49 -13.09
N VAL A 115 1.36 5.59 -12.98
CA VAL A 115 0.30 5.75 -11.98
C VAL A 115 -1.06 5.65 -12.66
N THR A 116 -1.84 4.67 -12.23
CA THR A 116 -3.24 4.50 -12.62
C THR A 116 -4.16 5.18 -11.61
N LEU A 117 -5.14 5.91 -12.12
CA LEU A 117 -6.21 6.51 -11.32
C LEU A 117 -7.52 5.78 -11.58
N LYS A 118 -8.24 5.41 -10.54
CA LYS A 118 -9.55 4.75 -10.63
C LYS A 118 -10.51 5.34 -9.61
N THR A 119 -11.76 5.44 -9.99
CA THR A 119 -12.86 5.73 -9.07
C THR A 119 -13.95 4.67 -9.21
N PHE A 120 -14.68 4.42 -8.16
CA PHE A 120 -15.88 3.58 -8.19
C PHE A 120 -17.14 4.37 -8.52
N CYS A 121 -17.02 5.70 -8.62
CA CYS A 121 -18.15 6.57 -8.92
C CYS A 121 -18.48 6.49 -10.41
N PRO A 122 -19.68 5.99 -10.80
CA PRO A 122 -20.07 5.92 -12.19
C PRO A 122 -20.27 7.31 -12.81
N ASP A 123 -20.09 7.39 -14.12
CA ASP A 123 -20.34 8.60 -14.92
C ASP A 123 -19.57 9.84 -14.41
N ALA A 124 -18.36 9.61 -13.90
CA ALA A 124 -17.53 10.64 -13.31
C ALA A 124 -16.16 10.74 -14.00
N ASP A 125 -15.70 11.97 -14.12
CA ASP A 125 -14.37 12.30 -14.61
C ASP A 125 -13.37 12.36 -13.45
N ILE A 126 -12.12 11.99 -13.71
CA ILE A 126 -11.02 12.18 -12.77
C ILE A 126 -10.12 13.29 -13.32
N TYR A 127 -9.99 14.38 -12.57
CA TYR A 127 -8.99 15.41 -12.83
C TYR A 127 -7.81 15.23 -11.89
N TYR A 128 -6.59 15.53 -12.38
CA TYR A 128 -5.38 15.39 -11.60
C TYR A 128 -4.35 16.48 -11.89
N ALA A 129 -3.44 16.65 -10.94
CA ALA A 129 -2.24 17.48 -11.08
C ALA A 129 -1.03 16.75 -10.45
N VAL A 130 0.16 17.00 -11.01
CA VAL A 130 1.43 16.47 -10.52
C VAL A 130 2.14 17.57 -9.75
N ASN A 131 2.50 17.30 -8.49
CA ASN A 131 3.18 18.23 -7.59
C ASN A 131 2.44 19.58 -7.35
N ASP A 132 1.16 19.66 -7.70
CA ASP A 132 0.29 20.81 -7.45
C ASP A 132 -0.97 20.35 -6.72
N SER A 133 -1.25 20.96 -5.57
CA SER A 133 -2.41 20.61 -4.73
C SER A 133 -3.73 21.14 -5.28
N THR A 134 -3.70 22.02 -6.27
CA THR A 134 -4.89 22.61 -6.88
C THR A 134 -5.42 21.68 -7.97
N VAL A 135 -6.55 21.03 -7.70
CA VAL A 135 -7.24 20.19 -8.68
C VAL A 135 -8.63 20.74 -8.95
N ASN A 136 -8.90 21.06 -10.22
CA ASN A 136 -10.18 21.56 -10.69
C ASN A 136 -10.42 21.13 -12.15
N THR A 137 -11.50 21.59 -12.77
CA THR A 137 -11.84 21.24 -14.15
C THR A 137 -10.88 21.80 -15.22
N SER A 138 -9.96 22.69 -14.85
CA SER A 138 -8.87 23.17 -15.72
C SER A 138 -7.59 22.30 -15.57
N SER A 139 -7.55 21.40 -14.59
CA SER A 139 -6.47 20.44 -14.43
C SER A 139 -6.52 19.35 -15.51
N SER A 140 -5.50 18.50 -15.57
CA SER A 140 -5.45 17.42 -16.55
C SER A 140 -6.58 16.40 -16.32
N LEU A 141 -7.33 16.10 -17.38
CA LEU A 141 -8.31 15.02 -17.38
C LEU A 141 -7.59 13.68 -17.52
N TYR A 142 -7.82 12.76 -16.60
CA TYR A 142 -7.21 11.44 -16.64
C TYR A 142 -7.83 10.57 -17.74
N LYS A 143 -7.02 10.10 -18.66
CA LYS A 143 -7.42 9.18 -19.76
C LYS A 143 -6.53 7.95 -19.84
N THR A 144 -5.25 8.11 -19.54
CA THR A 144 -4.23 7.04 -19.64
C THR A 144 -3.34 7.06 -18.41
N PRO A 145 -2.65 5.95 -18.07
CA PRO A 145 -1.68 5.93 -16.99
C PRO A 145 -0.67 7.09 -17.07
N ILE A 146 -0.34 7.68 -15.95
CA ILE A 146 0.56 8.83 -15.82
C ILE A 146 1.98 8.30 -15.68
N PRO A 147 2.88 8.54 -16.65
CA PRO A 147 4.27 8.14 -16.52
C PRO A 147 5.00 9.04 -15.52
N LEU A 148 5.87 8.43 -14.70
CA LEU A 148 6.75 9.13 -13.76
C LEU A 148 8.18 8.66 -13.96
N ASP A 149 9.13 9.59 -14.02
CA ASP A 149 10.57 9.35 -14.12
C ASP A 149 11.34 9.80 -12.86
N GLU A 150 10.68 10.54 -11.98
CA GLU A 150 11.20 11.01 -10.70
C GLU A 150 10.13 10.97 -9.59
N ASP A 151 10.54 11.26 -8.36
CA ASP A 151 9.65 11.38 -7.22
C ASP A 151 8.55 12.42 -7.49
N ALA A 152 7.30 12.04 -7.31
CA ALA A 152 6.16 12.93 -7.55
C ALA A 152 5.02 12.70 -6.55
N THR A 153 4.25 13.75 -6.33
CA THR A 153 2.97 13.68 -5.61
C THR A 153 1.83 13.93 -6.58
N ILE A 154 0.94 12.96 -6.70
CA ILE A 154 -0.27 13.10 -7.51
C ILE A 154 -1.41 13.57 -6.62
N TYR A 155 -2.06 14.64 -7.04
CA TYR A 155 -3.32 15.12 -6.48
C TYR A 155 -4.42 14.82 -7.49
N SER A 156 -5.54 14.27 -7.05
CA SER A 156 -6.64 13.93 -7.95
C SER A 156 -7.99 14.08 -7.26
N ALA A 157 -9.03 14.37 -8.04
CA ALA A 157 -10.39 14.50 -7.55
C ALA A 157 -11.40 14.02 -8.59
N VAL A 158 -12.55 13.59 -8.09
CA VAL A 158 -13.67 13.09 -8.89
C VAL A 158 -14.64 14.23 -9.16
N TYR A 159 -15.04 14.36 -10.41
CA TYR A 159 -16.00 15.38 -10.85
C TYR A 159 -17.12 14.73 -11.65
N ARG A 160 -18.33 15.23 -11.52
CA ARG A 160 -19.47 14.89 -12.36
C ARG A 160 -20.18 16.16 -12.81
N SER A 161 -20.37 16.29 -14.11
CA SER A 161 -20.96 17.52 -14.73
C SER A 161 -20.28 18.81 -14.24
N GLY A 162 -18.96 18.79 -14.14
CA GLY A 162 -18.14 19.93 -13.72
C GLY A 162 -18.16 20.25 -12.22
N LYS A 163 -18.88 19.47 -11.37
CA LYS A 163 -18.93 19.66 -9.92
C LYS A 163 -18.08 18.62 -9.19
N PRO A 164 -17.29 19.01 -8.19
CA PRO A 164 -16.54 18.07 -7.37
C PRO A 164 -17.48 17.20 -6.53
N LEU A 165 -17.19 15.89 -6.44
CA LEU A 165 -18.00 14.95 -5.66
C LEU A 165 -17.38 14.60 -4.31
N GLY A 166 -16.07 14.66 -4.21
CA GLY A 166 -15.34 14.27 -3.01
C GLY A 166 -14.16 15.19 -2.71
N LYS A 167 -13.32 14.75 -1.80
CA LYS A 167 -12.08 15.46 -1.45
C LYS A 167 -10.99 15.19 -2.47
N VAL A 168 -10.03 16.11 -2.56
CA VAL A 168 -8.79 15.88 -3.31
C VAL A 168 -8.01 14.77 -2.62
N THR A 169 -7.76 13.70 -3.35
CA THR A 169 -6.91 12.59 -2.92
C THR A 169 -5.47 12.91 -3.25
N ARG A 170 -4.57 12.72 -2.28
CA ARG A 170 -3.14 12.95 -2.42
C ARG A 170 -2.37 11.65 -2.20
N LYS A 171 -1.43 11.33 -3.10
CA LYS A 171 -0.48 10.24 -2.89
C LYS A 171 0.89 10.58 -3.48
N SER A 172 1.94 10.28 -2.71
CA SER A 172 3.33 10.44 -3.16
C SER A 172 3.89 9.10 -3.65
N PHE A 173 4.61 9.16 -4.76
CA PHE A 173 5.28 8.04 -5.40
C PHE A 173 6.78 8.29 -5.39
N ALA A 174 7.55 7.25 -5.05
CA ALA A 174 9.00 7.31 -4.99
C ALA A 174 9.58 6.59 -6.21
N VAL A 175 10.05 7.36 -7.17
CA VAL A 175 10.67 6.84 -8.40
C VAL A 175 12.14 7.24 -8.40
N ASN A 176 13.01 6.25 -8.48
CA ASN A 176 14.45 6.44 -8.45
C ASN A 176 15.16 5.45 -9.38
N LYS A 177 16.47 5.51 -9.44
CA LYS A 177 17.29 4.67 -10.35
C LYS A 177 17.12 3.17 -10.12
N ALA A 178 16.73 2.74 -8.92
CA ALA A 178 16.44 1.33 -8.61
C ALA A 178 15.02 0.91 -8.99
N THR A 179 14.12 1.85 -9.27
CA THR A 179 12.73 1.54 -9.56
C THR A 179 12.59 0.66 -10.81
N GLY A 180 11.93 -0.49 -10.65
CA GLY A 180 11.75 -1.49 -11.70
C GLY A 180 13.03 -2.26 -12.07
N CYS A 181 14.09 -2.16 -11.27
CA CYS A 181 15.28 -2.98 -11.39
C CYS A 181 15.08 -4.34 -10.72
N ASP A 182 15.70 -5.37 -11.30
CA ASP A 182 15.79 -6.66 -10.64
C ASP A 182 16.75 -6.58 -9.44
N TYR A 183 16.48 -7.35 -8.42
CA TYR A 183 17.37 -7.49 -7.28
C TYR A 183 17.49 -8.95 -6.85
N THR A 184 18.58 -9.28 -6.21
CA THR A 184 18.80 -10.55 -5.53
C THR A 184 19.02 -10.30 -4.05
N CYS A 185 18.53 -11.21 -3.25
CA CYS A 185 18.71 -11.21 -1.81
C CYS A 185 19.16 -12.60 -1.37
N ASN A 186 20.18 -12.66 -0.53
CA ASN A 186 20.62 -13.89 0.10
C ASN A 186 20.97 -13.56 1.57
N PRO A 187 20.29 -14.16 2.54
CA PRO A 187 19.28 -15.21 2.39
C PRO A 187 17.94 -14.68 1.87
N GLU A 188 17.09 -15.62 1.46
CA GLU A 188 15.71 -15.31 1.05
C GLU A 188 14.93 -14.65 2.20
N ALA A 189 13.93 -13.87 1.85
CA ALA A 189 13.05 -13.22 2.81
C ALA A 189 12.38 -14.26 3.73
N GLY A 190 12.30 -13.96 5.01
CA GLY A 190 11.62 -14.79 5.99
C GLY A 190 10.10 -14.75 5.79
N TRP A 191 9.58 -13.60 5.42
CA TRP A 191 8.18 -13.39 5.05
C TRP A 191 8.11 -12.42 3.88
N GLU A 192 7.44 -12.83 2.82
CA GLU A 192 7.09 -11.99 1.69
C GLU A 192 5.59 -11.74 1.66
N PRO A 193 5.15 -10.54 1.27
CA PRO A 193 3.75 -10.26 1.07
C PRO A 193 3.12 -11.25 0.09
N LEU A 194 1.94 -11.76 0.41
CA LEU A 194 1.17 -12.71 -0.41
C LEU A 194 0.88 -12.19 -1.83
N ASN A 195 0.95 -10.88 -2.05
CA ASN A 195 0.86 -10.28 -3.36
C ASN A 195 2.25 -10.27 -4.03
N LYS A 196 2.55 -11.28 -4.81
CA LYS A 196 3.69 -11.31 -5.73
C LYS A 196 3.69 -10.03 -6.57
N GLY A 197 4.66 -9.15 -6.35
CA GLY A 197 4.75 -7.85 -7.03
C GLY A 197 5.11 -6.69 -6.09
N PHE A 198 5.24 -6.91 -4.80
CA PHE A 198 5.82 -5.99 -3.83
C PHE A 198 7.30 -6.33 -3.67
N GLY A 199 8.12 -5.84 -4.59
CA GLY A 199 9.57 -5.93 -4.48
C GLY A 199 10.15 -4.69 -3.80
N LEU A 200 11.40 -4.77 -3.39
CA LEU A 200 12.14 -3.65 -2.79
C LEU A 200 12.36 -2.48 -3.78
N THR A 201 12.14 -2.74 -5.07
CA THR A 201 12.38 -1.79 -6.17
C THR A 201 11.11 -1.43 -6.94
N ASP A 202 9.92 -1.70 -6.40
CA ASP A 202 8.64 -1.48 -7.10
C ASP A 202 8.15 -0.02 -7.10
N GLY A 203 8.92 0.93 -6.54
CA GLY A 203 8.58 2.34 -6.46
C GLY A 203 7.53 2.67 -5.39
N ARG A 204 7.22 1.72 -4.50
CA ARG A 204 6.25 1.91 -3.42
C ARG A 204 6.98 2.04 -2.09
N ARG A 205 6.39 2.82 -1.19
CA ARG A 205 6.86 2.92 0.19
C ARG A 205 5.84 2.26 1.12
N GLY A 206 6.33 1.41 2.01
CA GLY A 206 5.50 0.83 3.08
C GLY A 206 5.09 1.91 4.09
N TYR A 207 3.90 1.75 4.65
CA TYR A 207 3.41 2.53 5.78
C TYR A 207 3.40 1.63 7.02
N ALA A 208 3.54 2.22 8.19
CA ALA A 208 3.67 1.49 9.45
C ALA A 208 2.52 0.49 9.72
N ARG A 209 1.33 0.73 9.21
CA ARG A 209 0.17 -0.15 9.38
C ARG A 209 -0.12 -1.06 8.18
N ASP A 210 0.71 -0.99 7.14
CA ASP A 210 0.52 -1.73 5.89
C ASP A 210 1.52 -2.90 5.82
N MET A 211 1.38 -3.87 6.72
CA MET A 211 2.26 -5.04 6.82
C MET A 211 2.49 -5.74 5.46
N PRO A 212 1.49 -5.91 4.58
CA PRO A 212 1.70 -6.51 3.26
C PRO A 212 2.70 -5.79 2.34
N ARG A 213 3.23 -4.65 2.74
CA ARG A 213 4.24 -3.89 1.97
C ARG A 213 5.64 -3.93 2.57
N TRP A 214 5.87 -4.78 3.56
CA TRP A 214 7.15 -4.96 4.20
C TRP A 214 7.66 -6.37 3.93
N ILE A 215 8.97 -6.49 3.76
CA ILE A 215 9.68 -7.76 3.62
C ILE A 215 10.50 -7.94 4.90
N THR A 216 10.41 -9.09 5.53
CA THR A 216 11.15 -9.40 6.76
C THR A 216 12.31 -10.36 6.47
N PHE A 217 13.38 -10.21 7.24
CA PHE A 217 14.57 -11.02 7.16
C PHE A 217 14.99 -11.42 8.59
N TYR A 218 15.41 -12.65 8.77
CA TYR A 218 15.83 -13.17 10.09
C TYR A 218 17.35 -13.15 10.34
N PRO A 219 18.22 -13.19 9.32
CA PRO A 219 19.65 -13.30 9.56
C PRO A 219 20.30 -12.00 10.02
N ASP A 220 21.50 -12.15 10.64
CA ASP A 220 22.29 -11.02 11.13
C ASP A 220 22.69 -10.02 10.06
N THR A 221 22.89 -10.51 8.86
CA THR A 221 23.29 -9.68 7.69
C THR A 221 22.43 -10.03 6.48
N VAL A 222 21.88 -9.03 5.87
CA VAL A 222 21.07 -9.15 4.65
C VAL A 222 21.78 -8.45 3.49
N PRO A 223 22.46 -9.18 2.61
CA PRO A 223 23.02 -8.64 1.38
C PRO A 223 21.94 -8.57 0.30
N LEU A 224 21.72 -7.37 -0.22
CA LEU A 224 20.83 -7.07 -1.32
C LEU A 224 21.64 -6.55 -2.49
N VAL A 225 21.48 -7.11 -3.67
CA VAL A 225 22.15 -6.61 -4.89
C VAL A 225 21.10 -6.18 -5.90
N VAL A 226 21.09 -4.90 -6.22
CA VAL A 226 20.24 -4.32 -7.25
C VAL A 226 21.00 -4.23 -8.56
N ALA A 227 20.47 -4.82 -9.63
CA ALA A 227 20.99 -4.71 -10.98
C ALA A 227 20.37 -3.51 -11.70
N LEU A 228 21.10 -2.42 -11.85
CA LEU A 228 20.63 -1.23 -12.56
C LEU A 228 20.47 -1.55 -14.06
N LYS A 229 19.46 -0.99 -14.70
CA LYS A 229 19.13 -1.27 -16.12
C LYS A 229 20.25 -0.91 -17.12
N LYS A 230 21.11 0.01 -16.73
CA LYS A 230 22.27 0.48 -17.48
C LYS A 230 23.28 1.09 -16.53
N PRO A 231 24.54 1.30 -16.92
CA PRO A 231 25.49 2.07 -16.11
C PRO A 231 24.92 3.43 -15.76
N GLN A 232 24.98 3.79 -14.48
CA GLN A 232 24.44 5.05 -13.95
C GLN A 232 25.36 5.60 -12.86
N LYS A 233 25.44 6.91 -12.77
CA LYS A 233 26.10 7.58 -11.66
C LYS A 233 25.22 7.49 -10.41
N VAL A 234 25.74 6.89 -9.35
CA VAL A 234 25.11 6.74 -8.05
C VAL A 234 25.88 7.54 -7.02
N LYS A 235 25.19 8.27 -6.17
CA LYS A 235 25.78 9.08 -5.09
C LYS A 235 25.10 8.89 -3.75
N GLU A 236 23.98 8.17 -3.73
CA GLU A 236 23.22 7.89 -2.52
C GLU A 236 22.47 6.58 -2.67
N VAL A 237 22.42 5.81 -1.60
CA VAL A 237 21.55 4.66 -1.42
C VAL A 237 20.68 4.89 -0.19
N ALA A 238 19.38 4.72 -0.36
CA ALA A 238 18.39 4.91 0.71
C ALA A 238 17.45 3.72 0.80
N PHE A 239 17.02 3.41 2.01
CA PHE A 239 16.01 2.41 2.29
C PHE A 239 15.14 2.83 3.49
N SER A 240 14.12 2.05 3.84
CA SER A 240 13.34 2.26 5.06
C SER A 240 13.20 0.95 5.81
N SER A 241 13.39 0.99 7.12
CA SER A 241 13.04 -0.09 8.04
C SER A 241 11.73 0.20 8.75
N LEU A 242 11.04 -0.84 9.17
CA LEU A 242 9.88 -0.77 10.04
C LEU A 242 10.32 -1.10 11.47
N TRP A 243 9.85 -0.33 12.44
CA TRP A 243 9.85 -0.73 13.83
C TRP A 243 8.43 -1.03 14.27
N ARG A 244 8.21 -2.23 14.79
CA ARG A 244 6.91 -2.64 15.31
C ARG A 244 7.05 -3.58 16.50
N ARG A 245 6.85 -3.01 17.68
CA ARG A 245 7.07 -3.69 18.96
C ARG A 245 6.23 -4.95 19.13
N VAL A 246 4.93 -4.88 18.82
CA VAL A 246 4.00 -6.02 18.97
C VAL A 246 4.33 -7.22 18.11
N ASN A 247 5.07 -7.02 17.00
CA ASN A 247 5.53 -8.08 16.12
C ASN A 247 7.03 -8.33 16.25
N GLU A 248 7.72 -7.62 17.16
CA GLU A 248 9.16 -7.72 17.38
C GLU A 248 10.01 -7.48 16.13
N ILE A 249 9.54 -6.57 15.25
CA ILE A 249 10.24 -6.12 14.05
C ILE A 249 11.13 -4.95 14.41
N TRP A 250 12.41 -5.06 14.12
CA TRP A 250 13.45 -4.09 14.47
C TRP A 250 14.10 -3.50 13.23
N PRO A 251 14.44 -2.20 13.25
CA PRO A 251 15.14 -1.58 12.13
C PRO A 251 16.60 -2.05 12.07
N ALA A 252 17.20 -1.99 10.87
CA ALA A 252 18.61 -2.30 10.66
C ALA A 252 19.51 -1.43 11.54
N SER A 253 20.52 -2.02 12.20
CA SER A 253 21.48 -1.31 13.09
C SER A 253 22.60 -0.63 12.33
N ALA A 254 22.91 -1.11 11.11
CA ALA A 254 23.90 -0.50 10.23
C ALA A 254 23.61 -0.84 8.78
N MET A 255 24.22 -0.06 7.88
CA MET A 255 24.22 -0.31 6.44
C MET A 255 25.61 -0.17 5.87
N GLY A 256 25.96 -1.05 4.92
CA GLY A 256 27.12 -0.97 4.07
C GLY A 256 26.70 -0.85 2.61
N VAL A 257 27.42 -0.07 1.82
CA VAL A 257 27.16 0.07 0.38
C VAL A 257 28.43 -0.21 -0.40
N SER A 258 28.30 -1.03 -1.43
CA SER A 258 29.33 -1.30 -2.42
C SER A 258 28.74 -1.20 -3.82
N VAL A 259 29.56 -0.84 -4.79
CA VAL A 259 29.15 -0.69 -6.19
C VAL A 259 30.01 -1.58 -7.10
N SER A 260 29.44 -1.97 -8.23
CA SER A 260 30.12 -2.82 -9.21
C SER A 260 29.72 -2.49 -10.64
N MET A 261 30.61 -2.70 -11.59
CA MET A 261 30.33 -2.62 -13.03
C MET A 261 30.00 -3.99 -13.63
N ASP A 262 30.52 -5.08 -13.04
CA ASP A 262 30.43 -6.45 -13.58
C ASP A 262 29.53 -7.39 -12.77
N GLY A 263 29.08 -6.94 -11.59
CA GLY A 263 28.27 -7.75 -10.67
C GLY A 263 29.06 -8.82 -9.90
N GLN A 264 30.38 -8.86 -10.06
CA GLN A 264 31.28 -9.82 -9.40
C GLN A 264 32.21 -9.12 -8.42
N THR A 265 32.89 -8.07 -8.88
CA THR A 265 33.84 -7.29 -8.07
C THR A 265 33.12 -6.07 -7.50
N PHE A 266 32.89 -6.04 -6.20
CA PHE A 266 32.24 -4.94 -5.50
C PHE A 266 33.24 -4.07 -4.76
N ILE A 267 33.23 -2.77 -5.03
CA ILE A 267 34.04 -1.76 -4.40
C ILE A 267 33.23 -1.09 -3.29
N PRO A 268 33.67 -1.17 -2.02
CA PRO A 268 32.98 -0.49 -0.92
C PRO A 268 33.03 1.04 -1.11
N VAL A 269 31.90 1.70 -0.94
CA VAL A 269 31.78 3.17 -1.03
C VAL A 269 31.38 3.83 0.28
N GLY A 270 30.98 3.04 1.28
CA GLY A 270 30.75 3.54 2.63
C GLY A 270 29.96 2.60 3.52
N THR A 271 30.02 2.91 4.81
CA THR A 271 29.24 2.25 5.86
C THR A 271 28.65 3.30 6.79
N LYS A 272 27.52 3.00 7.40
CA LYS A 272 26.84 3.89 8.34
C LYS A 272 26.20 3.10 9.46
N ARG A 273 26.49 3.48 10.70
CA ARG A 273 25.73 3.04 11.87
C ARG A 273 24.41 3.79 11.93
N LEU A 274 23.33 3.11 12.26
CA LEU A 274 21.98 3.66 12.31
C LEU A 274 21.54 3.72 13.77
N THR A 275 20.98 4.84 14.17
CA THR A 275 20.43 5.05 15.51
C THR A 275 19.00 5.54 15.39
N TYR A 276 18.13 5.05 16.27
CA TYR A 276 16.70 5.30 16.20
C TYR A 276 16.16 5.76 17.54
N ASP A 277 15.15 6.59 17.49
CA ASP A 277 14.38 7.00 18.68
C ASP A 277 13.19 6.06 18.86
N PHE A 278 13.33 5.10 19.77
CA PHE A 278 12.29 4.15 20.11
C PHE A 278 11.25 4.70 21.10
N SER A 279 11.31 5.96 21.48
CA SER A 279 10.26 6.66 22.22
C SER A 279 9.09 7.08 21.32
N LEU A 280 9.27 7.01 20.00
CA LEU A 280 8.25 7.32 19.02
C LEU A 280 7.08 6.31 19.07
N THR A 281 5.98 6.71 18.45
CA THR A 281 4.79 5.87 18.36
C THR A 281 5.09 4.54 17.68
N GLU A 282 4.61 3.47 18.24
CA GLU A 282 4.72 2.13 17.68
C GLU A 282 4.25 2.08 16.21
N GLY A 283 4.92 1.25 15.41
CA GLY A 283 4.66 1.17 13.99
C GLY A 283 5.27 2.34 13.22
N THR A 284 6.46 2.79 13.62
CA THR A 284 7.18 3.87 12.94
C THR A 284 8.06 3.35 11.82
N ARG A 285 8.02 4.04 10.68
CA ARG A 285 8.95 3.84 9.57
C ARG A 285 10.18 4.71 9.77
N PHE A 286 11.34 4.09 9.80
CA PHE A 286 12.64 4.76 9.88
C PHE A 286 13.33 4.79 8.51
N PRO A 287 13.42 5.96 7.85
CA PRO A 287 14.22 6.13 6.65
C PRO A 287 15.70 6.20 7.00
N ALA A 288 16.52 5.59 6.19
CA ALA A 288 17.98 5.64 6.29
C ALA A 288 18.60 5.87 4.91
N SER A 289 19.69 6.62 4.85
CA SER A 289 20.47 6.81 3.63
C SER A 289 21.96 6.94 3.92
N LEU A 290 22.74 6.58 2.91
CA LEU A 290 24.19 6.78 2.86
C LEU A 290 24.54 7.50 1.57
N SER A 291 25.15 8.68 1.71
CA SER A 291 25.69 9.46 0.59
C SER A 291 27.19 9.23 0.48
N PHE A 292 27.70 9.17 -0.75
CA PHE A 292 29.10 8.95 -1.08
C PHE A 292 29.52 9.71 -2.35
N ALA A 293 30.80 9.69 -2.70
CA ALA A 293 31.26 10.30 -3.94
C ALA A 293 30.55 9.68 -5.14
N GLU A 294 30.10 10.53 -6.08
CA GLU A 294 29.41 10.07 -7.28
C GLU A 294 30.25 9.03 -8.02
N THR A 295 29.72 7.83 -8.15
CA THR A 295 30.44 6.66 -8.74
C THR A 295 29.56 6.01 -9.79
N GLU A 296 30.11 5.66 -10.93
CA GLU A 296 29.39 4.91 -11.96
C GLU A 296 29.27 3.44 -11.56
N ALA A 297 28.06 2.89 -11.73
CA ALA A 297 27.74 1.52 -11.34
C ALA A 297 26.66 0.91 -12.23
N THR A 298 26.75 -0.39 -12.45
CA THR A 298 25.70 -1.25 -13.03
C THR A 298 25.00 -2.07 -11.93
N PHE A 299 25.73 -2.35 -10.83
CA PHE A 299 25.20 -3.07 -9.68
C PHE A 299 25.47 -2.29 -8.39
N VAL A 300 24.50 -2.29 -7.50
CA VAL A 300 24.60 -1.71 -6.16
C VAL A 300 24.31 -2.81 -5.14
N ARG A 301 25.26 -3.05 -4.25
CA ARG A 301 25.07 -3.94 -3.10
C ARG A 301 24.80 -3.10 -1.86
N LEU A 302 23.69 -3.40 -1.20
CA LEU A 302 23.34 -2.89 0.11
C LEU A 302 23.40 -4.04 1.11
N GLU A 303 24.23 -3.92 2.13
CA GLU A 303 24.33 -4.87 3.23
C GLU A 303 23.70 -4.25 4.47
N LEU A 304 22.66 -4.89 5.00
CA LEU A 304 21.96 -4.46 6.20
C LEU A 304 22.36 -5.39 7.36
N LEU A 305 22.71 -4.80 8.49
CA LEU A 305 22.92 -5.53 9.74
C LEU A 305 21.64 -5.45 10.59
N SER A 306 21.20 -6.58 11.11
CA SER A 306 20.03 -6.63 11.99
C SER A 306 20.26 -5.84 13.28
N GLY A 307 19.18 -5.59 14.04
CA GLY A 307 19.24 -4.98 15.36
C GLY A 307 19.87 -5.88 16.43
N GLY A 308 20.13 -7.16 16.11
CA GLY A 308 20.64 -8.16 17.03
C GLY A 308 19.54 -8.98 17.69
N LEU A 309 19.77 -9.41 18.92
CA LEU A 309 18.80 -10.21 19.67
C LEU A 309 17.69 -9.34 20.25
N CYS A 310 16.49 -9.92 20.34
CA CYS A 310 15.35 -9.27 20.99
C CYS A 310 15.70 -8.90 22.43
N PRO A 311 15.44 -7.64 22.84
CA PRO A 311 15.76 -7.15 24.19
C PRO A 311 14.98 -7.88 25.28
N LYS A 312 15.46 -7.71 26.53
CA LYS A 312 14.77 -8.23 27.70
C LYS A 312 13.35 -7.65 27.84
N GLY A 313 12.40 -8.52 28.18
CA GLY A 313 11.00 -8.16 28.37
C GLY A 313 10.13 -8.27 27.12
N TYR A 314 10.65 -8.82 26.04
CA TYR A 314 9.90 -9.17 24.83
C TYR A 314 9.65 -10.68 24.77
N PHE A 315 8.64 -11.09 23.97
CA PHE A 315 8.22 -12.50 23.89
C PHE A 315 9.33 -13.43 23.38
N HIS A 316 10.11 -12.96 22.39
CA HIS A 316 11.26 -13.67 21.83
C HIS A 316 12.60 -13.21 22.44
N GLU A 317 12.62 -12.84 23.74
CA GLU A 317 13.84 -12.39 24.42
C GLU A 317 15.02 -13.31 24.16
N GLY A 318 16.13 -12.75 23.70
CA GLY A 318 17.36 -13.48 23.41
C GLY A 318 17.37 -14.26 22.09
N LEU A 319 16.28 -14.26 21.30
CA LEU A 319 16.25 -14.79 19.94
C LEU A 319 16.60 -13.70 18.93
N GLN A 320 17.00 -14.13 17.72
CA GLN A 320 17.28 -13.20 16.62
C GLN A 320 16.05 -12.38 16.28
N SER A 321 16.19 -11.05 16.25
CA SER A 321 15.12 -10.14 15.88
C SER A 321 14.86 -10.17 14.36
N GLU A 322 13.61 -9.96 13.98
CA GLU A 322 13.24 -9.74 12.58
C GLU A 322 13.74 -8.35 12.12
N LEU A 323 14.30 -8.28 10.91
CA LEU A 323 14.76 -7.05 10.26
C LEU A 323 13.72 -6.55 9.24
#